data_6505331f66924356c6b79b9e5d9fbeaf
#
_entry.id   6505331f66924356c6b79b9e5d9fbeaf
#
_cell.length_a   1.000
_cell.length_b   1.000
_cell.length_c   1.000
_cell.angle_alpha   90.00
_cell.angle_beta   90.00
_cell.angle_gamma   90.00
#
_symmetry.space_group_name_H-M   'P 1'
#
loop_
_entity.id
_entity.type
_entity.pdbx_description
1 polymer ?
#
loop_
_entity_poly.entity_id
_entity_poly.type
_entity_poly.pdbx_seq_one_letter_code
_entity_poly.pdbx_strand_id
1 'polypeptide(L)'
;FFFSSRRRHTRYISVTGVQTCALPISEFFYTGDTQMNCLRHVLGETLASGWNHHIQRLMILGNFFLTAGVNPQQALRWYSELYVDAFDWVMAPNVIGMSLYADGGSMATKPYAASSTYINRMSNYCKGCGFDPAKKTGPDACPFNYLYWGFIDRHAEAFGRNPRMRMIVNGWLKRSERDKDDVRASAREFLTGLK
;
A
#
# COMPACT_ATOMS: atom_id res chain seq x y z
N PHE A 1 21.39 27.63 -5.42
CA PHE A 1 19.93 27.52 -5.30
C PHE A 1 19.56 26.21 -4.61
N PHE A 2 19.69 26.17 -3.29
CA PHE A 2 19.13 25.08 -2.49
C PHE A 2 17.77 25.53 -1.98
N PHE A 3 16.70 25.08 -2.61
CA PHE A 3 15.34 25.41 -2.18
C PHE A 3 14.75 24.33 -1.33
N SER A 4 14.56 24.65 -0.11
CA SER A 4 13.33 24.52 0.69
C SER A 4 12.25 23.59 0.09
N SER A 5 12.60 22.33 -0.21
CA SER A 5 11.63 21.32 -0.60
C SER A 5 10.73 20.89 0.59
N ARG A 6 11.19 21.12 1.83
CA ARG A 6 10.46 20.74 3.06
C ARG A 6 9.08 21.38 3.22
N ARG A 7 8.85 22.59 2.71
CA ARG A 7 7.55 23.29 2.85
C ARG A 7 6.52 22.85 1.82
N ARG A 8 6.90 22.33 0.66
CA ARG A 8 5.95 21.86 -0.35
C ARG A 8 5.39 20.49 -0.01
N HIS A 9 6.20 19.60 0.55
CA HIS A 9 5.75 18.26 0.94
C HIS A 9 4.72 18.27 2.07
N THR A 10 4.82 19.21 3.01
CA THR A 10 3.86 19.34 4.12
C THR A 10 2.46 19.75 3.63
N ARG A 11 2.35 20.49 2.52
CA ARG A 11 1.06 20.89 1.95
C ARG A 11 0.35 19.75 1.21
N TYR A 12 1.09 18.80 0.59
CA TYR A 12 0.49 17.65 -0.09
C TYR A 12 -0.22 16.70 0.86
N ILE A 13 0.27 16.56 2.08
CA ILE A 13 -0.30 15.64 3.07
C ILE A 13 -1.60 16.17 3.68
N SER A 14 -1.75 17.49 3.78
CA SER A 14 -2.92 18.12 4.41
C SER A 14 -4.14 18.25 3.50
N VAL A 15 -3.99 18.05 2.19
CA VAL A 15 -5.03 18.40 1.22
C VAL A 15 -6.02 17.27 0.94
N THR A 16 -5.71 16.03 1.26
CA THR A 16 -6.49 14.93 0.67
C THR A 16 -7.38 14.14 1.60
N GLY A 17 -7.24 14.26 2.91
CA GLY A 17 -8.08 13.48 3.84
C GLY A 17 -8.02 11.94 3.67
N VAL A 18 -7.27 11.45 2.68
CA VAL A 18 -7.19 10.03 2.33
C VAL A 18 -6.18 9.27 3.19
N GLN A 19 -5.32 9.97 3.93
CA GLN A 19 -4.39 9.31 4.86
C GLN A 19 -4.52 9.88 6.26
N THR A 20 -5.51 9.41 6.98
CA THR A 20 -5.74 9.74 8.39
C THR A 20 -4.98 8.84 9.37
N CYS A 21 -4.48 7.69 8.93
CA CYS A 21 -3.67 6.76 9.73
C CYS A 21 -2.26 6.71 9.16
N ALA A 22 -1.32 7.36 9.80
CA ALA A 22 0.08 7.35 9.42
C ALA A 22 0.84 6.36 10.29
N LEU A 23 0.86 5.08 9.89
CA LEU A 23 1.71 4.09 10.55
C LEU A 23 3.18 4.36 10.22
N PRO A 24 4.09 4.19 11.17
CA PRO A 24 5.52 4.20 10.87
C PRO A 24 5.86 3.05 9.92
N ILE A 25 6.96 3.19 9.19
CA ILE A 25 7.49 2.11 8.37
C ILE A 25 8.04 1.02 9.29
N SER A 26 7.65 -0.24 9.04
CA SER A 26 8.05 -1.38 9.86
C SER A 26 9.50 -1.79 9.56
N GLU A 27 10.18 -2.35 10.55
CA GLU A 27 11.58 -2.78 10.47
C GLU A 27 11.84 -3.80 9.36
N PHE A 28 10.88 -4.67 9.06
CA PHE A 28 11.04 -5.68 8.01
C PHE A 28 11.29 -5.06 6.62
N PHE A 29 10.95 -3.79 6.39
CA PHE A 29 11.29 -3.09 5.15
C PHE A 29 12.80 -2.84 5.00
N TYR A 30 13.56 -2.87 6.09
CA TYR A 30 15.02 -2.73 6.11
C TYR A 30 15.75 -4.07 6.23
N THR A 31 15.09 -5.11 6.71
CA THR A 31 15.70 -6.42 6.93
C THR A 31 15.27 -7.47 5.90
N GLY A 32 14.10 -7.29 5.29
CA GLY A 32 13.48 -8.29 4.42
C GLY A 32 12.81 -9.43 5.20
N ASP A 33 12.80 -9.39 6.54
CA ASP A 33 12.26 -10.45 7.38
C ASP A 33 10.73 -10.37 7.47
N THR A 34 10.07 -11.04 6.56
CA THR A 34 8.62 -11.12 6.47
C THR A 34 8.16 -12.48 5.96
N GLN A 35 7.01 -12.95 6.48
CA GLN A 35 6.37 -14.18 6.01
C GLN A 35 5.66 -14.01 4.67
N MET A 36 5.41 -12.78 4.24
CA MET A 36 4.79 -12.48 2.95
C MET A 36 5.80 -12.69 1.82
N ASN A 37 5.70 -13.82 1.11
CA ASN A 37 6.68 -14.24 0.11
C ASN A 37 6.95 -13.18 -0.98
N CYS A 38 5.91 -12.49 -1.46
CA CYS A 38 6.04 -11.41 -2.44
C CYS A 38 6.86 -10.22 -1.89
N LEU A 39 6.62 -9.80 -0.66
CA LEU A 39 7.39 -8.73 -0.01
C LEU A 39 8.83 -9.18 0.24
N ARG A 40 9.04 -10.39 0.77
CA ARG A 40 10.38 -10.93 1.02
C ARG A 40 11.24 -10.96 -0.23
N HIS A 41 10.70 -11.42 -1.36
CA HIS A 41 11.42 -11.44 -2.63
C HIS A 41 11.76 -10.04 -3.12
N VAL A 42 10.77 -9.14 -3.16
CA VAL A 42 10.98 -7.78 -3.67
C VAL A 42 11.92 -6.98 -2.75
N LEU A 43 11.80 -7.13 -1.44
CA LEU A 43 12.72 -6.49 -0.48
C LEU A 43 14.14 -7.07 -0.60
N GLY A 44 14.28 -8.39 -0.76
CA GLY A 44 15.58 -9.02 -0.99
C GLY A 44 16.28 -8.48 -2.24
N GLU A 45 15.55 -8.30 -3.35
CA GLU A 45 16.07 -7.67 -4.56
C GLU A 45 16.45 -6.20 -4.33
N THR A 46 15.60 -5.45 -3.62
CA THR A 46 15.87 -4.04 -3.27
C THR A 46 17.15 -3.91 -2.44
N LEU A 47 17.29 -4.70 -1.37
CA LEU A 47 18.43 -4.63 -0.46
C LEU A 47 19.74 -5.11 -1.11
N ALA A 48 19.65 -6.04 -2.06
CA ALA A 48 20.81 -6.57 -2.75
C ALA A 48 21.32 -5.66 -3.89
N SER A 49 20.41 -5.00 -4.61
CA SER A 49 20.76 -4.30 -5.87
C SER A 49 20.37 -2.82 -5.90
N GLY A 50 19.56 -2.36 -4.95
CA GLY A 50 18.97 -1.01 -5.01
C GLY A 50 18.01 -0.83 -6.19
N TRP A 51 17.48 -1.93 -6.77
CA TRP A 51 16.63 -1.86 -7.95
C TRP A 51 15.51 -2.92 -7.94
N ASN A 52 14.36 -2.54 -8.44
CA ASN A 52 13.25 -3.44 -8.79
C ASN A 52 12.54 -2.95 -10.04
N HIS A 53 11.84 -3.84 -10.71
CA HIS A 53 10.92 -3.47 -11.77
C HIS A 53 9.82 -2.54 -11.22
N HIS A 54 9.40 -1.54 -12.02
CA HIS A 54 8.38 -0.56 -11.61
C HIS A 54 7.10 -1.21 -11.04
N ILE A 55 6.64 -2.31 -11.64
CA ILE A 55 5.44 -3.01 -11.17
C ILE A 55 5.63 -3.63 -9.78
N GLN A 56 6.81 -4.11 -9.44
CA GLN A 56 7.11 -4.60 -8.08
C GLN A 56 7.08 -3.44 -7.08
N ARG A 57 7.67 -2.31 -7.44
CA ARG A 57 7.64 -1.08 -6.60
C ARG A 57 6.21 -0.60 -6.38
N LEU A 58 5.38 -0.56 -7.43
CA LEU A 58 4.02 -0.03 -7.37
C LEU A 58 3.03 -1.02 -6.75
N MET A 59 2.99 -2.26 -7.27
CA MET A 59 1.91 -3.19 -6.98
C MET A 59 2.21 -4.18 -5.85
N ILE A 60 3.42 -4.17 -5.31
CA ILE A 60 3.79 -4.96 -4.13
C ILE A 60 4.14 -4.03 -2.98
N LEU A 61 5.23 -3.28 -3.07
CA LEU A 61 5.66 -2.38 -1.99
C LEU A 61 4.68 -1.22 -1.81
N GLY A 62 4.39 -0.49 -2.87
CA GLY A 62 3.48 0.64 -2.84
C GLY A 62 2.05 0.26 -2.47
N ASN A 63 1.55 -0.86 -2.98
CA ASN A 63 0.25 -1.41 -2.60
C ASN A 63 0.19 -1.75 -1.11
N PHE A 64 1.27 -2.30 -0.53
CA PHE A 64 1.34 -2.54 0.90
C PHE A 64 1.34 -1.22 1.68
N PHE A 65 2.22 -0.27 1.35
CA PHE A 65 2.25 1.03 2.01
C PHE A 65 0.91 1.75 1.98
N LEU A 66 0.24 1.74 0.82
CA LEU A 66 -1.07 2.36 0.64
C LEU A 66 -2.15 1.69 1.48
N THR A 67 -2.29 0.38 1.38
CA THR A 67 -3.38 -0.36 2.03
C THR A 67 -3.19 -0.50 3.54
N ALA A 68 -1.95 -0.60 4.01
CA ALA A 68 -1.60 -0.56 5.42
C ALA A 68 -1.74 0.85 6.03
N GLY A 69 -1.62 1.90 5.22
CA GLY A 69 -1.69 3.29 5.69
C GLY A 69 -0.36 3.78 6.27
N VAL A 70 0.76 3.39 5.66
CA VAL A 70 2.10 3.87 6.06
C VAL A 70 2.23 5.36 5.75
N ASN A 71 2.95 6.08 6.61
CA ASN A 71 3.20 7.51 6.45
C ASN A 71 3.89 7.79 5.09
N PRO A 72 3.30 8.62 4.21
CA PRO A 72 3.84 8.89 2.88
C PRO A 72 5.23 9.48 2.86
N GLN A 73 5.57 10.31 3.85
CA GLN A 73 6.89 10.90 3.97
C GLN A 73 7.95 9.83 4.30
N GLN A 74 7.61 8.91 5.19
CA GLN A 74 8.50 7.82 5.53
C GLN A 74 8.66 6.84 4.36
N ALA A 75 7.58 6.53 3.66
CA ALA A 75 7.64 5.72 2.45
C ALA A 75 8.51 6.40 1.37
N LEU A 76 8.29 7.70 1.09
CA LEU A 76 9.11 8.44 0.15
C LEU A 76 10.59 8.41 0.53
N ARG A 77 10.88 8.65 1.82
CA ARG A 77 12.24 8.61 2.35
C ARG A 77 12.87 7.23 2.14
N TRP A 78 12.13 6.16 2.49
CA TRP A 78 12.59 4.78 2.31
C TRP A 78 12.94 4.47 0.84
N TYR A 79 12.07 4.86 -0.12
CA TYR A 79 12.36 4.71 -1.54
C TYR A 79 13.60 5.52 -1.96
N SER A 80 13.75 6.75 -1.45
CA SER A 80 14.88 7.61 -1.79
C SER A 80 16.21 7.11 -1.22
N GLU A 81 16.18 6.40 -0.10
CA GLU A 81 17.38 5.85 0.55
C GLU A 81 17.85 4.56 -0.08
N LEU A 82 16.94 3.72 -0.61
CA LEU A 82 17.29 2.36 -1.03
C LEU A 82 17.43 2.19 -2.55
N TYR A 83 16.86 3.06 -3.36
CA TYR A 83 16.92 2.90 -4.81
C TYR A 83 18.00 3.74 -5.47
N VAL A 84 18.81 3.10 -6.33
CA VAL A 84 19.92 3.77 -7.06
C VAL A 84 19.44 4.80 -8.07
N ASP A 85 18.21 4.72 -8.52
CA ASP A 85 17.55 5.63 -9.48
C ASP A 85 16.60 6.64 -8.78
N ALA A 86 16.80 6.86 -7.48
CA ALA A 86 15.94 7.69 -6.64
C ALA A 86 16.24 9.19 -6.76
N PHE A 87 15.89 9.77 -7.89
CA PHE A 87 15.93 11.23 -8.05
C PHE A 87 14.65 11.87 -7.51
N ASP A 88 14.76 12.96 -6.75
CA ASP A 88 13.63 13.63 -6.10
C ASP A 88 12.48 13.94 -7.05
N TRP A 89 12.77 14.41 -8.26
CA TRP A 89 11.77 14.75 -9.27
C TRP A 89 11.04 13.54 -9.84
N VAL A 90 11.63 12.34 -9.73
CA VAL A 90 11.02 11.07 -10.12
C VAL A 90 10.25 10.46 -8.94
N MET A 91 10.89 10.42 -7.75
CA MET A 91 10.34 9.72 -6.59
C MET A 91 9.10 10.39 -6.02
N ALA A 92 9.11 11.71 -5.87
CA ALA A 92 7.97 12.40 -5.27
C ALA A 92 6.65 12.14 -6.02
N PRO A 93 6.52 12.33 -7.35
CA PRO A 93 5.28 12.05 -8.06
C PRO A 93 4.92 10.56 -8.09
N ASN A 94 5.91 9.66 -8.22
CA ASN A 94 5.65 8.23 -8.30
C ASN A 94 5.26 7.63 -6.94
N VAL A 95 5.89 8.05 -5.85
CA VAL A 95 5.58 7.53 -4.52
C VAL A 95 4.35 8.23 -3.93
N ILE A 96 4.37 9.57 -3.81
CA ILE A 96 3.29 10.32 -3.18
C ILE A 96 2.02 10.31 -4.03
N GLY A 97 2.16 10.58 -5.34
CA GLY A 97 1.00 10.66 -6.24
C GLY A 97 0.51 9.30 -6.69
N MET A 98 1.33 8.57 -7.44
CA MET A 98 0.90 7.33 -8.08
C MET A 98 0.71 6.19 -7.09
N SER A 99 1.72 5.92 -6.24
CA SER A 99 1.74 4.75 -5.37
C SER A 99 0.81 4.91 -4.17
N LEU A 100 0.90 6.05 -3.46
CA LEU A 100 0.20 6.28 -2.20
C LEU A 100 -1.09 7.09 -2.35
N TYR A 101 -1.37 7.61 -3.55
CA TYR A 101 -2.56 8.43 -3.79
C TYR A 101 -2.73 9.58 -2.78
N ALA A 102 -1.59 10.09 -2.28
CA ALA A 102 -1.55 11.09 -1.22
C ALA A 102 -1.58 12.54 -1.75
N ASP A 103 -1.69 12.70 -3.06
CA ASP A 103 -1.82 13.98 -3.78
C ASP A 103 -3.27 14.34 -4.11
N GLY A 104 -4.24 13.57 -3.61
CA GLY A 104 -5.66 13.76 -3.89
C GLY A 104 -6.13 13.36 -5.26
N GLY A 105 -5.33 12.55 -5.96
CA GLY A 105 -5.68 12.06 -7.29
C GLY A 105 -5.25 12.98 -8.42
N SER A 106 -4.26 13.85 -8.19
CA SER A 106 -3.68 14.70 -9.23
C SER A 106 -2.92 13.90 -10.27
N MET A 107 -2.18 12.85 -9.83
CA MET A 107 -1.40 11.97 -10.71
C MET A 107 -2.19 10.77 -11.21
N ALA A 108 -3.06 10.21 -10.39
CA ALA A 108 -3.79 9.00 -10.70
C ALA A 108 -5.31 9.20 -10.53
N THR A 109 -6.08 8.73 -11.48
CA THR A 109 -7.55 8.87 -11.44
C THR A 109 -8.23 7.93 -10.42
N LYS A 110 -7.50 6.96 -9.89
CA LYS A 110 -7.90 6.04 -8.82
C LYS A 110 -6.65 5.52 -8.12
N PRO A 111 -6.76 5.08 -6.83
CA PRO A 111 -5.64 4.43 -6.15
C PRO A 111 -5.24 3.10 -6.82
N TYR A 112 -3.94 2.82 -6.84
CA TYR A 112 -3.39 1.54 -7.30
C TYR A 112 -3.41 0.48 -6.18
N ALA A 113 -4.56 0.38 -5.51
CA ALA A 113 -4.79 -0.64 -4.51
C ALA A 113 -5.27 -1.95 -5.13
N ALA A 114 -4.72 -3.06 -4.67
CA ALA A 114 -5.08 -4.40 -5.14
C ALA A 114 -5.04 -5.44 -4.02
N SER A 115 -5.93 -6.44 -4.10
CA SER A 115 -5.88 -7.62 -3.24
C SER A 115 -4.88 -8.65 -3.75
N SER A 116 -4.70 -9.74 -3.01
CA SER A 116 -3.86 -10.88 -3.41
C SER A 116 -4.22 -11.47 -4.76
N THR A 117 -5.47 -11.35 -5.20
CA THR A 117 -5.94 -11.86 -6.51
C THR A 117 -5.13 -11.27 -7.67
N TYR A 118 -4.78 -9.98 -7.60
CA TYR A 118 -3.92 -9.36 -8.61
C TYR A 118 -2.51 -9.96 -8.57
N ILE A 119 -1.89 -10.05 -7.39
CA ILE A 119 -0.52 -10.58 -7.23
C ILE A 119 -0.45 -12.04 -7.69
N ASN A 120 -1.42 -12.86 -7.30
CA ASN A 120 -1.49 -14.27 -7.69
C ASN A 120 -1.64 -14.48 -9.20
N ARG A 121 -2.36 -13.57 -9.88
CA ARG A 121 -2.55 -13.63 -11.34
C ARG A 121 -1.33 -13.14 -12.12
N MET A 122 -0.63 -12.14 -11.58
CA MET A 122 0.45 -11.44 -12.28
C MET A 122 1.84 -11.98 -11.96
N SER A 123 1.95 -12.89 -10.98
CA SER A 123 3.22 -13.43 -10.53
C SER A 123 3.09 -14.86 -10.01
N ASN A 124 4.22 -15.48 -9.70
CA ASN A 124 4.28 -16.79 -9.06
C ASN A 124 4.57 -16.70 -7.55
N TYR A 125 4.59 -15.51 -6.96
CA TYR A 125 4.93 -15.31 -5.54
C TYR A 125 4.01 -16.04 -4.57
N CYS A 126 2.73 -16.21 -4.93
CA CYS A 126 1.78 -16.92 -4.08
C CYS A 126 2.01 -18.44 -4.05
N LYS A 127 2.75 -18.99 -5.03
CA LYS A 127 3.16 -20.39 -5.01
C LYS A 127 4.22 -20.59 -3.92
N GLY A 128 3.91 -21.39 -2.90
CA GLY A 128 4.82 -21.61 -1.78
C GLY A 128 4.82 -20.48 -0.72
N CYS A 129 3.88 -19.53 -0.79
CA CYS A 129 3.63 -18.59 0.29
C CYS A 129 2.90 -19.30 1.44
N GLY A 130 3.21 -18.90 2.68
CA GLY A 130 2.49 -19.43 3.86
C GLY A 130 1.05 -18.92 3.97
N PHE A 131 0.69 -17.87 3.23
CA PHE A 131 -0.65 -17.30 3.20
C PHE A 131 -1.44 -17.75 1.98
N ASP A 132 -2.73 -18.04 2.18
CA ASP A 132 -3.65 -18.45 1.11
C ASP A 132 -4.25 -17.19 0.42
N PRO A 133 -4.00 -16.98 -0.88
CA PRO A 133 -4.55 -15.84 -1.61
C PRO A 133 -6.07 -15.91 -1.83
N ALA A 134 -6.71 -17.08 -1.66
CA ALA A 134 -8.15 -17.25 -1.84
C ALA A 134 -8.94 -16.88 -0.56
N LYS A 135 -8.34 -17.04 0.61
CA LYS A 135 -8.95 -16.69 1.89
C LYS A 135 -9.07 -15.18 2.07
N LYS A 136 -10.21 -14.73 2.57
CA LYS A 136 -10.50 -13.28 2.73
C LYS A 136 -10.04 -12.74 4.07
N THR A 137 -10.17 -13.53 5.14
CA THR A 137 -9.89 -13.17 6.54
C THR A 137 -9.32 -14.38 7.29
N GLY A 138 -8.79 -14.13 8.48
CA GLY A 138 -8.19 -15.15 9.34
C GLY A 138 -6.67 -15.25 9.24
N PRO A 139 -6.04 -16.07 10.11
CA PRO A 139 -4.58 -16.10 10.27
C PRO A 139 -3.83 -16.57 9.02
N ASP A 140 -4.42 -17.49 8.24
CA ASP A 140 -3.81 -18.01 7.02
C ASP A 140 -4.18 -17.18 5.77
N ALA A 141 -5.04 -16.17 5.89
CA ALA A 141 -5.44 -15.34 4.76
C ALA A 141 -4.32 -14.40 4.35
N CYS A 142 -4.17 -14.19 3.04
CA CYS A 142 -3.19 -13.22 2.55
C CYS A 142 -3.51 -11.81 3.07
N PRO A 143 -2.55 -11.14 3.74
CA PRO A 143 -2.74 -9.80 4.30
C PRO A 143 -3.25 -8.77 3.30
N PHE A 144 -2.86 -8.85 2.03
CA PHE A 144 -3.38 -7.97 0.99
C PHE A 144 -4.90 -8.03 0.82
N ASN A 145 -5.58 -9.13 1.20
CA ASN A 145 -7.03 -9.22 1.06
C ASN A 145 -7.75 -8.34 2.07
N TYR A 146 -7.46 -8.49 3.35
CA TYR A 146 -8.13 -7.70 4.38
C TYR A 146 -7.58 -6.27 4.47
N LEU A 147 -6.31 -6.03 4.16
CA LEU A 147 -5.77 -4.67 4.06
C LEU A 147 -6.42 -3.87 2.93
N TYR A 148 -6.62 -4.49 1.75
CA TYR A 148 -7.31 -3.87 0.63
C TYR A 148 -8.74 -3.46 0.99
N TRP A 149 -9.53 -4.39 1.58
CA TRP A 149 -10.90 -4.08 1.94
C TRP A 149 -10.99 -3.13 3.13
N GLY A 150 -10.08 -3.21 4.08
CA GLY A 150 -9.95 -2.25 5.16
C GLY A 150 -9.59 -0.84 4.66
N PHE A 151 -8.78 -0.74 3.62
CA PHE A 151 -8.49 0.52 2.93
C PHE A 151 -9.75 1.08 2.23
N ILE A 152 -10.50 0.24 1.51
CA ILE A 152 -11.77 0.67 0.90
C ILE A 152 -12.79 1.12 1.96
N ASP A 153 -12.88 0.41 3.09
CA ASP A 153 -13.76 0.77 4.20
C ASP A 153 -13.44 2.16 4.77
N ARG A 154 -12.17 2.40 5.09
CA ARG A 154 -11.70 3.68 5.65
C ARG A 154 -11.98 4.88 4.74
N HIS A 155 -12.02 4.66 3.44
CA HIS A 155 -12.16 5.74 2.44
C HIS A 155 -13.46 5.64 1.62
N ALA A 156 -14.44 4.86 2.08
CA ALA A 156 -15.66 4.57 1.33
C ALA A 156 -16.42 5.83 0.91
N GLU A 157 -16.49 6.83 1.78
CA GLU A 157 -17.16 8.10 1.46
C GLU A 157 -16.46 8.85 0.33
N ALA A 158 -15.14 9.04 0.44
CA ALA A 158 -14.36 9.76 -0.57
C ALA A 158 -14.38 9.02 -1.92
N PHE A 159 -14.19 7.69 -1.88
CA PHE A 159 -14.17 6.85 -3.09
C PHE A 159 -15.55 6.66 -3.71
N GLY A 160 -16.62 6.78 -2.94
CA GLY A 160 -17.99 6.76 -3.48
C GLY A 160 -18.29 7.90 -4.46
N ARG A 161 -17.56 9.02 -4.33
CA ARG A 161 -17.62 10.17 -5.25
C ARG A 161 -16.80 9.97 -6.51
N ASN A 162 -15.85 9.01 -6.51
CA ASN A 162 -15.02 8.72 -7.66
C ASN A 162 -15.72 7.69 -8.59
N PRO A 163 -16.01 8.04 -9.86
CA PRO A 163 -16.72 7.13 -10.79
C PRO A 163 -16.02 5.78 -10.99
N ARG A 164 -14.66 5.75 -10.95
CA ARG A 164 -13.88 4.53 -11.14
C ARG A 164 -13.85 3.62 -9.91
N MET A 165 -14.13 4.17 -8.72
CA MET A 165 -14.15 3.42 -7.47
C MET A 165 -15.57 3.06 -7.01
N ARG A 166 -16.59 3.73 -7.53
CA ARG A 166 -18.00 3.57 -7.10
C ARG A 166 -18.46 2.12 -7.10
N MET A 167 -18.12 1.34 -8.13
CA MET A 167 -18.53 -0.05 -8.21
C MET A 167 -17.90 -0.90 -7.08
N ILE A 168 -16.64 -0.65 -6.76
CA ILE A 168 -15.91 -1.34 -5.69
C ILE A 168 -16.51 -0.97 -4.33
N VAL A 169 -16.76 0.32 -4.10
CA VAL A 169 -17.38 0.82 -2.86
C VAL A 169 -18.78 0.23 -2.69
N ASN A 170 -19.60 0.23 -3.74
CA ASN A 170 -20.93 -0.39 -3.69
C ASN A 170 -20.86 -1.90 -3.39
N GLY A 171 -19.85 -2.59 -3.92
CA GLY A 171 -19.59 -4.00 -3.59
C GLY A 171 -19.22 -4.19 -2.13
N TRP A 172 -18.46 -3.27 -1.55
CA TRP A 172 -18.14 -3.26 -0.12
C TRP A 172 -19.39 -2.99 0.75
N LEU A 173 -20.13 -1.95 0.42
CA LEU A 173 -21.32 -1.56 1.20
C LEU A 173 -22.42 -2.64 1.26
N LYS A 174 -22.52 -3.46 0.21
CA LYS A 174 -23.48 -4.60 0.14
C LYS A 174 -23.07 -5.81 0.98
N ARG A 175 -21.87 -5.87 1.55
CA ARG A 175 -21.44 -6.99 2.40
C ARG A 175 -22.19 -6.96 3.74
N SER A 176 -22.32 -8.15 4.34
CA SER A 176 -22.86 -8.27 5.70
C SER A 176 -21.95 -7.54 6.70
N GLU A 177 -22.53 -7.01 7.78
CA GLU A 177 -21.72 -6.37 8.82
C GLU A 177 -20.72 -7.35 9.45
N ARG A 178 -21.10 -8.62 9.57
CA ARG A 178 -20.17 -9.67 10.04
C ARG A 178 -18.92 -9.76 9.14
N ASP A 179 -19.09 -9.81 7.81
CA ASP A 179 -17.95 -9.86 6.88
C ASP A 179 -17.07 -8.62 6.98
N LYS A 180 -17.67 -7.45 7.21
CA LYS A 180 -16.95 -6.20 7.39
C LYS A 180 -16.15 -6.19 8.70
N ASP A 181 -16.75 -6.68 9.78
CA ASP A 181 -16.11 -6.77 11.09
C ASP A 181 -14.96 -7.78 11.08
N ASP A 182 -15.11 -8.92 10.41
CA ASP A 182 -14.04 -9.91 10.24
C ASP A 182 -12.85 -9.31 9.48
N VAL A 183 -13.11 -8.52 8.43
CA VAL A 183 -12.06 -7.80 7.68
C VAL A 183 -11.36 -6.75 8.56
N ARG A 184 -12.13 -5.94 9.30
CA ARG A 184 -11.61 -4.92 10.19
C ARG A 184 -10.75 -5.52 11.30
N ALA A 185 -11.21 -6.64 11.89
CA ALA A 185 -10.49 -7.36 12.93
C ALA A 185 -9.17 -7.92 12.41
N SER A 186 -9.19 -8.66 11.29
CA SER A 186 -7.98 -9.24 10.68
C SER A 186 -6.97 -8.15 10.28
N ALA A 187 -7.43 -7.03 9.71
CA ALA A 187 -6.56 -5.92 9.34
C ALA A 187 -5.92 -5.27 10.57
N ARG A 188 -6.69 -5.06 11.64
CA ARG A 188 -6.20 -4.47 12.90
C ARG A 188 -5.18 -5.38 13.59
N GLU A 189 -5.48 -6.66 13.69
CA GLU A 189 -4.61 -7.66 14.30
C GLU A 189 -3.26 -7.70 13.58
N PHE A 190 -3.28 -7.80 12.26
CA PHE A 190 -2.07 -7.81 11.45
C PHE A 190 -1.25 -6.53 11.62
N LEU A 191 -1.89 -5.36 11.52
CA LEU A 191 -1.18 -4.07 11.64
C LEU A 191 -0.61 -3.83 13.04
N THR A 192 -1.27 -4.35 14.10
CA THR A 192 -0.75 -4.26 15.48
C THR A 192 0.46 -5.18 15.68
N GLY A 193 0.53 -6.28 14.95
CA GLY A 193 1.67 -7.21 14.98
C GLY A 193 2.87 -6.76 14.14
N LEU A 194 2.74 -5.72 13.31
CA LEU A 194 3.84 -5.13 12.56
C LEU A 194 4.74 -4.32 13.52
N LYS A 195 5.96 -4.78 13.72
CA LYS A 195 7.01 -4.07 14.44
C LYS A 195 7.96 -3.37 13.50
#